data_b7440259ac2d05003232f2e5d26eedd1
#
_entry.id   b7440259ac2d05003232f2e5d26eedd1
#
_cell.length_a   1.000
_cell.length_b   1.000
_cell.length_c   1.000
_cell.angle_alpha   90.00
_cell.angle_beta   90.00
_cell.angle_gamma   90.00
#
_symmetry.space_group_name_H-M   'P 1'
#
loop_
_entity.id
_entity.type
_entity.pdbx_description
1 polymer ?
#
loop_
_entity_poly.entity_id
_entity_poly.type
_entity_poly.pdbx_seq_one_letter_code
_entity_poly.pdbx_strand_id
1 'polypeptide(L)'
;MNHYETVFILTPVLSDAQMKEAVDKVKDVITSANGTIVNEENWGLRKLAYPIQKKSTGFYNLIEFDADPTTIKKLETQFRRDERMLRWLTFRLDKYAAEYAAKRRSLRSAKTNATATETVEAKED
;
A
#
# COMPACT_ATOMS: atom_id res chain seq x y z
N MET A 1 2.14 19.78 -5.61
CA MET A 1 1.78 18.50 -4.97
C MET A 1 3.01 17.72 -4.57
N ASN A 2 2.92 17.01 -3.48
CA ASN A 2 4.00 16.13 -3.04
C ASN A 2 3.72 14.71 -3.50
N HIS A 3 4.79 13.92 -3.58
CA HIS A 3 4.72 12.52 -3.97
C HIS A 3 4.78 11.65 -2.72
N TYR A 4 3.83 10.74 -2.59
CA TYR A 4 3.69 9.87 -1.42
C TYR A 4 3.55 8.42 -1.81
N GLU A 5 3.89 7.56 -0.86
CA GLU A 5 3.66 6.13 -0.97
C GLU A 5 3.04 5.67 0.35
N THR A 6 1.93 4.94 0.27
CA THR A 6 1.31 4.36 1.46
C THR A 6 1.27 2.85 1.33
N VAL A 7 1.67 2.17 2.40
CA VAL A 7 1.58 0.72 2.52
C VAL A 7 0.60 0.43 3.64
N PHE A 8 -0.37 -0.42 3.38
CA PHE A 8 -1.34 -0.77 4.40
C PHE A 8 -1.65 -2.26 4.36
N ILE A 9 -2.04 -2.79 5.52
CA ILE A 9 -2.28 -4.20 5.72
C ILE A 9 -3.73 -4.39 6.14
N LEU A 10 -4.46 -5.19 5.37
CA LEU A 10 -5.85 -5.51 5.66
C LEU A 10 -5.94 -6.84 6.40
N THR A 11 -6.97 -6.99 7.23
CA THR A 11 -7.19 -8.23 7.97
C THR A 11 -7.39 -9.42 7.01
N PRO A 12 -6.85 -10.60 7.33
CA PRO A 12 -6.92 -11.74 6.41
C PRO A 12 -8.29 -12.40 6.29
N VAL A 13 -9.25 -12.00 7.10
CA VAL A 13 -10.60 -12.61 7.09
C VAL A 13 -11.52 -12.02 6.03
N LEU A 14 -11.05 -11.08 5.23
CA LEU A 14 -11.87 -10.42 4.22
C LEU A 14 -12.04 -11.28 2.96
N SER A 15 -13.22 -11.18 2.36
CA SER A 15 -13.44 -11.72 1.02
C SER A 15 -12.79 -10.79 -0.02
N ASP A 16 -12.67 -11.26 -1.24
CA ASP A 16 -12.11 -10.44 -2.33
C ASP A 16 -12.90 -9.14 -2.54
N ALA A 17 -14.23 -9.24 -2.45
CA ALA A 17 -15.09 -8.07 -2.59
C ALA A 17 -14.84 -7.06 -1.47
N GLN A 18 -14.68 -7.52 -0.25
CA GLN A 18 -14.43 -6.65 0.89
C GLN A 18 -13.06 -5.99 0.81
N MET A 19 -12.05 -6.73 0.34
CA MET A 19 -10.73 -6.16 0.12
C MET A 19 -10.75 -5.06 -0.93
N LYS A 20 -11.43 -5.31 -2.04
CA LYS A 20 -11.56 -4.33 -3.10
C LYS A 20 -12.25 -3.07 -2.61
N GLU A 21 -13.31 -3.23 -1.84
CA GLU A 21 -14.01 -2.10 -1.25
C GLU A 21 -13.10 -1.27 -0.35
N ALA A 22 -12.32 -1.94 0.50
CA ALA A 22 -11.40 -1.24 1.40
C ALA A 22 -10.34 -0.45 0.63
N VAL A 23 -9.77 -1.05 -0.40
CA VAL A 23 -8.78 -0.39 -1.25
C VAL A 23 -9.41 0.78 -2.01
N ASP A 24 -10.62 0.59 -2.53
CA ASP A 24 -11.33 1.65 -3.26
C ASP A 24 -11.61 2.85 -2.36
N LYS A 25 -11.95 2.63 -1.10
CA LYS A 25 -12.15 3.73 -0.14
C LYS A 25 -10.88 4.54 0.06
N VAL A 26 -9.74 3.88 0.14
CA VAL A 26 -8.45 4.56 0.26
C VAL A 26 -8.19 5.41 -0.98
N LYS A 27 -8.42 4.84 -2.16
CA LYS A 27 -8.25 5.58 -3.42
C LYS A 27 -9.20 6.75 -3.52
N ASP A 28 -10.44 6.59 -3.06
CA ASP A 28 -11.44 7.65 -3.09
C ASP A 28 -11.03 8.85 -2.23
N VAL A 29 -10.44 8.61 -1.08
CA VAL A 29 -9.93 9.69 -0.23
C VAL A 29 -8.90 10.52 -1.00
N ILE A 30 -8.00 9.84 -1.70
CA ILE A 30 -6.94 10.49 -2.46
C ILE A 30 -7.51 11.27 -3.64
N THR A 31 -8.37 10.65 -4.44
CA THR A 31 -8.91 11.27 -5.65
C THR A 31 -9.92 12.38 -5.32
N SER A 32 -10.68 12.22 -4.26
CA SER A 32 -11.63 13.26 -3.81
C SER A 32 -10.93 14.52 -3.35
N ALA A 33 -9.70 14.41 -2.93
CA ALA A 33 -8.87 15.54 -2.52
C ALA A 33 -7.99 16.06 -3.67
N ASN A 34 -8.35 15.74 -4.91
CA ASN A 34 -7.63 16.11 -6.13
C ASN A 34 -6.24 15.48 -6.25
N GLY A 35 -6.03 14.39 -5.56
CA GLY A 35 -4.79 13.61 -5.71
C GLY A 35 -4.85 12.72 -6.94
N THR A 36 -3.69 12.26 -7.37
CA THR A 36 -3.54 11.39 -8.53
C THR A 36 -2.87 10.09 -8.12
N ILE A 37 -3.50 8.97 -8.44
CA ILE A 37 -2.91 7.66 -8.21
C ILE A 37 -1.86 7.41 -9.30
N VAL A 38 -0.63 7.19 -8.88
CA VAL A 38 0.50 6.94 -9.79
C VAL A 38 0.73 5.46 -10.01
N ASN A 39 0.64 4.68 -8.93
CA ASN A 39 0.87 3.25 -8.99
C ASN A 39 0.12 2.55 -7.87
N GLU A 40 -0.28 1.32 -8.12
CA GLU A 40 -0.99 0.50 -7.15
C GLU A 40 -0.46 -0.91 -7.24
N GLU A 41 -0.13 -1.50 -6.10
CA GLU A 41 0.35 -2.88 -6.03
C GLU A 41 -0.43 -3.63 -4.96
N ASN A 42 -0.83 -4.83 -5.29
CA ASN A 42 -1.44 -5.76 -4.33
C ASN A 42 -0.46 -6.92 -4.16
N TRP A 43 0.13 -6.99 -2.97
CA TRP A 43 1.12 -8.03 -2.69
C TRP A 43 0.51 -9.33 -2.20
N GLY A 44 -0.79 -9.34 -1.96
CA GLY A 44 -1.50 -10.51 -1.51
C GLY A 44 -1.32 -10.82 -0.04
N LEU A 45 -1.67 -12.02 0.33
CA LEU A 45 -1.59 -12.48 1.71
C LEU A 45 -0.14 -12.77 2.08
N ARG A 46 0.30 -12.18 3.18
CA ARG A 46 1.67 -12.33 3.65
C ARG A 46 1.70 -12.57 5.15
N LYS A 47 2.72 -13.29 5.59
CA LYS A 47 2.96 -13.52 7.01
C LYS A 47 3.52 -12.25 7.64
N LEU A 48 2.98 -11.86 8.77
CA LEU A 48 3.47 -10.72 9.53
C LEU A 48 4.73 -11.08 10.29
N ALA A 49 5.62 -10.11 10.47
CA ALA A 49 6.84 -10.32 11.25
C ALA A 49 6.49 -10.69 12.70
N TYR A 50 5.41 -10.13 13.22
CA TYR A 50 4.85 -10.48 14.52
C TYR A 50 3.34 -10.25 14.46
N PRO A 51 2.57 -10.96 15.29
CA PRO A 51 1.11 -10.85 15.24
C PRO A 51 0.59 -9.45 15.56
N ILE A 52 -0.46 -9.06 14.84
CA ILE A 52 -1.20 -7.82 15.12
C ILE A 52 -2.64 -8.23 15.39
N GLN A 53 -3.18 -7.85 16.54
CA GLN A 53 -4.54 -8.22 16.95
C GLN A 53 -4.77 -9.74 16.83
N LYS A 54 -3.77 -10.51 17.21
CA LYS A 54 -3.78 -11.98 17.15
C LYS A 54 -3.82 -12.54 15.71
N LYS A 55 -3.59 -11.71 14.70
CA LYS A 55 -3.49 -12.14 13.31
C LYS A 55 -2.02 -12.32 12.96
N SER A 56 -1.68 -13.44 12.36
CA SER A 56 -0.31 -13.72 11.93
C SER A 56 -0.07 -13.44 10.44
N THR A 57 -1.14 -13.15 9.69
CA THR A 57 -1.08 -12.83 8.27
C THR A 57 -1.90 -11.59 7.98
N GLY A 58 -1.71 -11.01 6.80
CA GLY A 58 -2.48 -9.89 6.36
C GLY A 58 -2.33 -9.68 4.86
N PHE A 59 -3.27 -8.94 4.27
CA PHE A 59 -3.20 -8.58 2.85
C PHE A 59 -2.46 -7.26 2.72
N TYR A 60 -1.32 -7.28 2.04
CA TYR A 60 -0.46 -6.12 1.84
C TYR A 60 -0.82 -5.40 0.55
N ASN A 61 -0.96 -4.10 0.65
CA ASN A 61 -1.25 -3.23 -0.49
C ASN A 61 -0.36 -2.01 -0.44
N LEU A 62 0.00 -1.51 -1.62
CA LEU A 62 0.80 -0.31 -1.77
C LEU A 62 0.14 0.61 -2.78
N ILE A 63 0.03 1.89 -2.45
CA ILE A 63 -0.46 2.91 -3.37
C ILE A 63 0.54 4.06 -3.39
N GLU A 64 1.00 4.41 -4.58
CA GLU A 64 1.85 5.56 -4.81
C GLU A 64 0.99 6.64 -5.43
N PHE A 65 1.07 7.85 -4.91
CA PHE A 65 0.17 8.92 -5.34
C PHE A 65 0.79 10.30 -5.17
N ASP A 66 0.27 11.26 -5.94
CA ASP A 66 0.59 12.66 -5.81
C ASP A 66 -0.59 13.36 -5.14
N ALA A 67 -0.32 14.15 -4.13
CA ALA A 67 -1.37 14.84 -3.39
C ALA A 67 -0.84 16.02 -2.60
N ASP A 68 -1.78 16.84 -2.15
CA ASP A 68 -1.50 17.93 -1.21
C ASP A 68 -1.22 17.34 0.17
N PRO A 69 -0.33 17.92 0.98
CA PRO A 69 -0.08 17.44 2.34
C PRO A 69 -1.34 17.29 3.20
N THR A 70 -2.35 18.13 2.99
CA THR A 70 -3.61 18.03 3.75
C THR A 70 -4.34 16.72 3.52
N THR A 71 -4.10 16.07 2.38
CA THR A 71 -4.71 14.79 2.03
C THR A 71 -4.27 13.69 2.99
N ILE A 72 -3.05 13.79 3.50
CA ILE A 72 -2.49 12.75 4.39
C ILE A 72 -3.29 12.64 5.68
N LYS A 73 -3.74 13.75 6.24
CA LYS A 73 -4.57 13.73 7.44
C LYS A 73 -5.91 13.03 7.19
N LYS A 74 -6.49 13.29 6.04
CA LYS A 74 -7.75 12.65 5.63
C LYS A 74 -7.56 11.15 5.45
N LEU A 75 -6.44 10.78 4.84
CA LEU A 75 -6.10 9.39 4.60
C LEU A 75 -5.88 8.64 5.91
N GLU A 76 -5.14 9.22 6.84
CA GLU A 76 -4.91 8.63 8.14
C GLU A 76 -6.21 8.47 8.93
N THR A 77 -7.11 9.43 8.83
CA THR A 77 -8.42 9.35 9.46
C THR A 77 -9.21 8.17 8.88
N GLN A 78 -9.16 7.99 7.57
CA GLN A 78 -9.83 6.85 6.92
C GLN A 78 -9.25 5.53 7.40
N PHE A 79 -7.93 5.41 7.46
CA PHE A 79 -7.28 4.20 7.95
C PHE A 79 -7.68 3.90 9.39
N ARG A 80 -7.68 4.91 10.23
CA ARG A 80 -7.98 4.76 11.66
C ARG A 80 -9.43 4.34 11.91
N ARG A 81 -10.35 4.77 11.05
CA ARG A 81 -11.78 4.46 11.18
C ARG A 81 -12.16 3.11 10.60
N ASP A 82 -11.31 2.54 9.76
CA ASP A 82 -11.64 1.28 9.08
C ASP A 82 -11.11 0.10 9.90
N GLU A 83 -12.02 -0.65 10.49
CA GLU A 83 -11.68 -1.81 11.32
C GLU A 83 -10.96 -2.92 10.56
N ARG A 84 -11.07 -2.91 9.24
CA ARG A 84 -10.39 -3.90 8.39
C ARG A 84 -8.90 -3.61 8.27
N MET A 85 -8.48 -2.42 8.65
CA MET A 85 -7.10 -1.97 8.52
C MET A 85 -6.30 -2.36 9.75
N LEU A 86 -5.35 -3.27 9.61
CA LEU A 86 -4.49 -3.71 10.71
C LEU A 86 -3.36 -2.72 10.97
N ARG A 87 -2.75 -2.22 9.92
CA ARG A 87 -1.62 -1.31 10.03
C ARG A 87 -1.46 -0.52 8.73
N TRP A 88 -0.90 0.66 8.84
CA TRP A 88 -0.62 1.51 7.68
C TRP A 88 0.61 2.36 7.93
N LEU A 89 1.25 2.78 6.84
CA LEU A 89 2.42 3.64 6.91
C LEU A 89 2.48 4.45 5.62
N THR A 90 2.59 5.77 5.75
CA THR A 90 2.65 6.66 4.61
C THR A 90 3.96 7.43 4.63
N PHE A 91 4.66 7.44 3.50
CA PHE A 91 5.93 8.13 3.33
C PHE A 91 5.80 9.24 2.33
N ARG A 92 6.47 10.35 2.59
CA ARG A 92 6.69 11.37 1.57
C ARG A 92 7.95 10.99 0.83
N LEU A 93 7.86 10.92 -0.50
CA LEU A 93 8.99 10.60 -1.35
C LEU A 93 9.60 11.88 -1.90
N ASP A 94 10.91 12.05 -1.73
CA ASP A 94 11.62 13.11 -2.39
C ASP A 94 11.96 12.70 -3.83
N LYS A 95 12.63 13.57 -4.57
CA LYS A 95 12.95 13.29 -5.98
C LYS A 95 13.72 11.97 -6.15
N TYR A 96 14.73 11.76 -5.32
CA TYR A 96 15.55 10.55 -5.42
C TYR A 96 14.78 9.30 -5.00
N ALA A 97 13.99 9.41 -3.95
CA ALA A 97 13.19 8.29 -3.47
C ALA A 97 12.12 7.92 -4.51
N ALA A 98 11.53 8.91 -5.17
CA ALA A 98 10.55 8.67 -6.23
C ALA A 98 11.17 7.97 -7.43
N GLU A 99 12.37 8.39 -7.84
CA GLU A 99 13.10 7.75 -8.91
C GLU A 99 13.46 6.31 -8.56
N TYR A 100 13.92 6.10 -7.33
CA TYR A 100 14.25 4.77 -6.84
C TYR A 100 13.01 3.87 -6.79
N ALA A 101 11.89 4.40 -6.35
CA ALA A 101 10.63 3.66 -6.31
C ALA A 101 10.21 3.20 -7.71
N ALA A 102 10.34 4.08 -8.70
CA ALA A 102 10.02 3.75 -10.08
C ALA A 102 10.94 2.64 -10.61
N LYS A 103 12.23 2.75 -10.31
CA LYS A 103 13.22 1.74 -10.71
C LYS A 103 12.96 0.40 -10.03
N ARG A 104 12.69 0.42 -8.73
CA ARG A 104 12.37 -0.77 -7.96
C ARG A 104 11.14 -1.47 -8.51
N ARG A 105 10.11 -0.70 -8.87
CA ARG A 105 8.87 -1.20 -9.44
C ARG A 105 9.13 -1.91 -10.75
N SER A 106 9.94 -1.31 -11.61
CA SER A 106 10.32 -1.87 -12.89
C SER A 106 11.09 -3.19 -12.72
N LEU A 107 12.06 -3.21 -11.82
CA LEU A 107 12.84 -4.42 -11.52
C LEU A 107 11.98 -5.53 -10.94
N ARG A 108 11.05 -5.17 -10.07
CA ARG A 108 10.14 -6.14 -9.47
C ARG A 108 9.25 -6.79 -10.52
N SER A 109 8.74 -6.01 -11.44
CA SER A 109 7.91 -6.53 -12.54
C SER A 109 8.69 -7.50 -13.42
N ALA A 110 9.91 -7.14 -13.78
CA ALA A 110 10.78 -8.00 -14.58
C ALA A 110 11.08 -9.30 -13.88
N LYS A 111 11.40 -9.25 -12.59
CA LYS A 111 11.69 -10.45 -11.81
C LYS A 111 10.46 -11.31 -11.58
N THR A 112 9.31 -10.69 -11.38
CA THR A 112 8.06 -11.42 -11.20
C THR A 112 7.72 -12.23 -12.43
N ASN A 113 8.03 -11.72 -13.61
CA ASN A 113 7.82 -12.45 -14.85
C ASN A 113 8.77 -13.63 -15.01
N ALA A 114 9.95 -13.56 -14.40
CA ALA A 114 10.97 -14.60 -14.51
C ALA A 114 10.92 -15.62 -13.38
N THR A 115 10.84 -15.13 -12.11
CA THR A 115 10.88 -15.97 -10.92
C THR A 115 10.04 -15.35 -9.81
N ALA A 116 8.78 -15.65 -9.82
CA ALA A 116 7.79 -14.89 -9.06
C ALA A 116 7.99 -14.80 -7.55
N THR A 117 8.40 -15.85 -6.89
CA THR A 117 8.26 -15.93 -5.43
C THR A 117 9.44 -15.39 -4.66
N GLU A 118 10.62 -15.69 -5.08
CA GLU A 118 11.85 -15.36 -4.38
C GLU A 118 12.08 -13.88 -4.21
N THR A 119 11.76 -13.13 -5.23
CA THR A 119 11.98 -11.69 -5.25
C THR A 119 11.18 -10.98 -4.19
N VAL A 120 10.00 -11.45 -3.95
CA VAL A 120 9.10 -10.83 -2.99
C VAL A 120 9.60 -11.05 -1.58
N GLU A 121 10.05 -12.24 -1.26
CA GLU A 121 10.56 -12.55 0.06
C GLU A 121 11.81 -11.75 0.39
N ALA A 122 12.69 -11.59 -0.57
CA ALA A 122 13.90 -10.81 -0.39
C ALA A 122 13.60 -9.35 -0.03
N LYS A 123 12.47 -8.84 -0.41
CA LYS A 123 12.07 -7.46 -0.13
C LYS A 123 11.50 -7.26 1.25
N GLU A 124 11.06 -8.30 1.87
CA GLU A 124 10.45 -8.22 3.19
C GLU A 124 11.45 -7.99 4.30
N ASP A 125 12.68 -8.28 4.05
CA ASP A 125 13.78 -8.18 5.03
C ASP A 125 14.35 -6.76 5.22
#